data_43753d45b6c75994d121b874ebf3546c
#
_entry.id   43753d45b6c75994d121b874ebf3546c
#
_cell.length_a   1.000
_cell.length_b   1.000
_cell.length_c   1.000
_cell.angle_alpha   90.00
_cell.angle_beta   90.00
_cell.angle_gamma   90.00
#
_symmetry.space_group_name_H-M   'P 1'
#
loop_
_entity.id
_entity.type
_entity.pdbx_description
1 polymer ?
#
loop_
_entity_poly.entity_id
_entity_poly.type
_entity_poly.pdbx_seq_one_letter_code
_entity_poly.pdbx_strand_id
1 'polypeptide(L)'
;QTPNIKAKNSTAYPMGAWDLGYTGRGVNIAIVDTGIDDGHPGLTGKFVAGFDAVCTDDEACILTVGDGSGDYGVLSQEDDGSFNPDDKNQHGTACSGMATSTGLLPDGTLSDYQGAAPDASLVDVRIGTALGAGPFENSFLEQEFYESAMNGLQWVLDNRDNPWAGADEANHGIDIVSLSWGIISEDPEGSDGTDMHSRRLDELSEAGVVVSVAAGNDGPNNDGLSGMGSSSLSVTVGALDDQNTIERGDDTIAGYSSRGPRRDNNDGYPYDELKPDISASGSNIVQAEACTNRIPPTRCDATNNGYSGRGSGTSYATPSVAGVMALLLEVNDNLTPAVVREILRTTAEPRGEPTYPELDLFWNRDFGWGMVDALLAVEEATKLEDPENVDVELQAHILETITNDSVVIKGVSWARLGNVSAVQYRIDGGPWREVHDYAVALPQPTGAYIPWSITLSEEELAFSGNHALFVRALGNDGFHSLTPHVHFVADGFTPESSARDLLPLILALAVALGGTVAVVAWRGGYLTAPRD
;
A
#
# COMPACT_ATOMS: atom_id res chain seq x y z
N GLN A 1 13.32 4.49 5.71
CA GLN A 1 11.99 4.12 5.24
C GLN A 1 11.54 2.74 5.72
N THR A 2 12.25 1.63 5.41
CA THR A 2 11.82 0.27 5.81
C THR A 2 11.58 0.10 7.32
N PRO A 3 12.35 0.73 8.23
CA PRO A 3 11.99 0.75 9.64
C PRO A 3 10.75 1.60 9.97
N ASN A 4 10.52 2.69 9.25
CA ASN A 4 9.35 3.54 9.48
C ASN A 4 8.05 2.83 9.10
N ILE A 5 8.01 2.10 7.97
CA ILE A 5 6.86 1.27 7.59
C ILE A 5 6.80 -0.07 8.35
N LYS A 6 7.73 -0.33 9.26
CA LYS A 6 7.86 -1.57 10.06
C LYS A 6 8.02 -2.86 9.23
N ALA A 7 8.60 -2.76 8.04
CA ALA A 7 9.08 -3.93 7.32
C ALA A 7 10.32 -4.51 8.00
N LYS A 8 11.27 -3.64 8.37
CA LYS A 8 12.51 -3.97 9.09
C LYS A 8 12.41 -3.50 10.55
N ASN A 9 12.95 -4.28 11.49
CA ASN A 9 13.06 -3.87 12.90
C ASN A 9 14.02 -2.68 13.09
N SER A 10 13.90 -2.00 14.20
CA SER A 10 14.71 -0.85 14.59
C SER A 10 14.76 -0.66 16.09
N THR A 11 15.49 0.36 16.54
CA THR A 11 15.51 0.73 17.96
C THR A 11 14.17 1.27 18.45
N ALA A 12 13.38 1.92 17.59
CA ALA A 12 12.06 2.41 17.91
C ALA A 12 10.99 1.29 17.82
N TYR A 13 11.15 0.41 16.84
CA TYR A 13 10.25 -0.72 16.60
C TYR A 13 11.06 -2.01 16.60
N PRO A 14 11.10 -2.73 17.72
CA PRO A 14 11.99 -3.90 17.90
C PRO A 14 11.57 -5.12 17.07
N MET A 15 10.38 -5.11 16.48
CA MET A 15 9.90 -6.09 15.50
C MET A 15 9.49 -5.41 14.20
N GLY A 16 9.73 -6.07 13.08
CA GLY A 16 9.24 -5.76 11.76
C GLY A 16 8.73 -7.01 11.06
N ALA A 17 8.10 -6.86 9.90
CA ALA A 17 7.56 -7.99 9.13
C ALA A 17 8.62 -9.05 8.79
N TRP A 18 9.87 -8.63 8.56
CA TRP A 18 10.97 -9.56 8.25
C TRP A 18 11.34 -10.48 9.42
N ASP A 19 11.11 -10.05 10.65
CA ASP A 19 11.34 -10.90 11.84
C ASP A 19 10.33 -12.06 11.92
N LEU A 20 9.20 -11.95 11.20
CA LEU A 20 8.25 -13.06 11.02
C LEU A 20 8.66 -14.03 9.90
N GLY A 21 9.73 -13.70 9.15
CA GLY A 21 10.31 -14.55 8.12
C GLY A 21 9.88 -14.23 6.69
N TYR A 22 9.13 -13.15 6.47
CA TYR A 22 8.60 -12.75 5.16
C TYR A 22 9.41 -11.59 4.57
N THR A 23 9.90 -11.76 3.36
CA THR A 23 10.79 -10.83 2.64
C THR A 23 10.41 -10.63 1.17
N GLY A 24 9.27 -11.20 0.72
CA GLY A 24 8.72 -11.10 -0.62
C GLY A 24 9.10 -12.25 -1.56
N ARG A 25 9.58 -13.37 -1.03
CA ARG A 25 10.01 -14.51 -1.84
C ARG A 25 8.86 -15.10 -2.65
N GLY A 26 9.16 -15.43 -3.92
CA GLY A 26 8.20 -16.04 -4.84
C GLY A 26 7.20 -15.06 -5.45
N VAL A 27 7.34 -13.75 -5.17
CA VAL A 27 6.44 -12.71 -5.68
C VAL A 27 7.14 -11.85 -6.73
N ASN A 28 6.46 -11.60 -7.84
CA ASN A 28 6.93 -10.78 -8.96
C ASN A 28 6.23 -9.41 -8.95
N ILE A 29 7.02 -8.34 -8.87
CA ILE A 29 6.54 -6.95 -8.92
C ILE A 29 6.87 -6.36 -10.28
N ALA A 30 5.86 -6.01 -11.07
CA ALA A 30 6.04 -5.23 -12.28
C ALA A 30 6.20 -3.76 -11.92
N ILE A 31 7.36 -3.19 -12.24
CA ILE A 31 7.61 -1.75 -12.17
C ILE A 31 7.28 -1.16 -13.54
N VAL A 32 6.15 -0.45 -13.61
CA VAL A 32 5.68 0.19 -14.84
C VAL A 32 6.19 1.63 -14.83
N ASP A 33 7.38 1.86 -15.42
CA ASP A 33 8.14 3.10 -15.22
C ASP A 33 9.13 3.39 -16.39
N THR A 34 10.22 4.06 -16.14
CA THR A 34 11.25 4.45 -17.13
C THR A 34 12.27 3.35 -17.46
N GLY A 35 12.08 2.16 -16.94
CA GLY A 35 13.01 1.04 -17.01
C GLY A 35 13.70 0.77 -15.66
N ILE A 36 14.49 -0.31 -15.60
CA ILE A 36 15.23 -0.73 -14.42
C ILE A 36 16.71 -0.95 -14.81
N ASP A 37 17.65 -0.36 -14.06
CA ASP A 37 19.07 -0.72 -14.15
C ASP A 37 19.31 -2.00 -13.32
N ASP A 38 19.30 -3.15 -13.96
CA ASP A 38 19.57 -4.45 -13.34
C ASP A 38 21.05 -4.65 -12.98
N GLY A 39 21.92 -3.81 -13.51
CA GLY A 39 23.35 -3.70 -13.13
C GLY A 39 23.56 -3.07 -11.76
N HIS A 40 22.54 -2.43 -11.17
CA HIS A 40 22.62 -1.89 -9.81
C HIS A 40 22.83 -3.02 -8.78
N PRO A 41 23.89 -2.96 -7.92
CA PRO A 41 24.22 -4.05 -7.00
C PRO A 41 23.06 -4.55 -6.14
N GLY A 42 22.22 -3.62 -5.67
CA GLY A 42 21.04 -3.94 -4.86
C GLY A 42 19.88 -4.57 -5.64
N LEU A 43 19.92 -4.56 -6.97
CA LEU A 43 18.88 -5.11 -7.86
C LEU A 43 19.36 -6.30 -8.68
N THR A 44 20.68 -6.59 -8.66
CA THR A 44 21.28 -7.69 -9.42
C THR A 44 20.60 -9.01 -9.10
N GLY A 45 20.21 -9.73 -10.17
CA GLY A 45 19.59 -11.06 -10.09
C GLY A 45 18.11 -11.07 -9.73
N LYS A 46 17.45 -9.91 -9.69
CA LYS A 46 16.00 -9.80 -9.42
C LYS A 46 15.12 -9.79 -10.66
N PHE A 47 15.69 -9.45 -11.79
CA PHE A 47 14.96 -9.36 -13.05
C PHE A 47 14.55 -10.76 -13.53
N VAL A 48 13.27 -10.93 -13.87
CA VAL A 48 12.70 -12.19 -14.39
C VAL A 48 12.11 -12.04 -15.78
N ALA A 49 11.55 -10.88 -16.11
CA ALA A 49 10.94 -10.59 -17.40
C ALA A 49 10.88 -9.08 -17.64
N GLY A 50 10.63 -8.68 -18.90
CA GLY A 50 10.42 -7.27 -19.21
C GLY A 50 9.79 -7.04 -20.56
N PHE A 51 9.33 -5.80 -20.75
CA PHE A 51 8.72 -5.33 -21.97
C PHE A 51 9.00 -3.84 -22.19
N ASP A 52 9.44 -3.48 -23.38
CA ASP A 52 9.59 -2.09 -23.80
C ASP A 52 8.33 -1.61 -24.53
N ALA A 53 7.45 -0.94 -23.81
CA ALA A 53 6.21 -0.40 -24.37
C ALA A 53 6.43 0.92 -25.13
N VAL A 54 7.59 1.54 -24.99
CA VAL A 54 7.97 2.76 -25.73
C VAL A 54 8.42 2.40 -27.14
N CYS A 55 9.21 1.33 -27.27
CA CYS A 55 9.80 0.87 -28.52
C CYS A 55 9.13 -0.42 -29.02
N THR A 56 7.90 -0.29 -29.49
CA THR A 56 7.17 -1.41 -30.12
C THR A 56 7.55 -1.66 -31.58
N ASP A 57 8.28 -0.71 -32.20
CA ASP A 57 8.78 -0.79 -33.57
C ASP A 57 10.28 -0.47 -33.58
N ASP A 58 11.11 -1.49 -33.75
CA ASP A 58 12.58 -1.38 -33.76
C ASP A 58 13.11 -0.36 -34.77
N GLU A 59 12.44 -0.23 -35.94
CA GLU A 59 12.84 0.68 -36.99
C GLU A 59 12.58 2.14 -36.60
N ALA A 60 11.46 2.44 -35.95
CA ALA A 60 11.14 3.77 -35.42
C ALA A 60 12.08 4.17 -34.27
N CYS A 61 12.39 3.25 -33.37
CA CYS A 61 13.30 3.49 -32.26
C CYS A 61 14.74 3.77 -32.72
N ILE A 62 15.25 3.03 -33.71
CA ILE A 62 16.57 3.25 -34.28
C ILE A 62 16.66 4.61 -34.98
N LEU A 63 15.64 5.01 -35.71
CA LEU A 63 15.59 6.31 -36.38
C LEU A 63 15.52 7.47 -35.41
N THR A 64 14.89 7.31 -34.28
CA THR A 64 14.70 8.33 -33.26
C THR A 64 15.96 8.56 -32.42
N VAL A 65 16.80 7.53 -32.26
CA VAL A 65 18.11 7.60 -31.58
C VAL A 65 19.25 7.90 -32.55
N GLY A 66 18.96 8.26 -33.76
CA GLY A 66 19.75 8.29 -34.98
C GLY A 66 21.07 9.06 -35.03
N ASP A 67 21.66 9.46 -33.93
CA ASP A 67 23.03 9.99 -33.89
C ASP A 67 24.07 8.93 -33.47
N GLY A 68 23.62 7.69 -33.21
CA GLY A 68 24.51 6.59 -32.81
C GLY A 68 25.12 6.75 -31.42
N SER A 69 24.66 7.75 -30.65
CA SER A 69 25.19 7.98 -29.31
C SER A 69 24.60 7.06 -28.25
N GLY A 70 23.42 6.46 -28.52
CA GLY A 70 22.68 5.68 -27.54
C GLY A 70 22.22 6.49 -26.31
N ASP A 71 22.45 7.80 -26.33
CA ASP A 71 22.34 8.66 -25.16
C ASP A 71 20.89 8.99 -24.78
N TYR A 72 19.94 8.73 -25.66
CA TYR A 72 18.53 8.98 -25.39
C TYR A 72 17.81 7.77 -24.76
N GLY A 73 18.49 6.64 -24.65
CA GLY A 73 18.04 5.49 -23.89
C GLY A 73 16.69 4.91 -24.34
N VAL A 74 16.45 4.94 -25.65
CA VAL A 74 15.20 4.48 -26.23
C VAL A 74 15.21 2.97 -26.44
N LEU A 75 16.38 2.38 -26.70
CA LEU A 75 16.50 0.94 -26.96
C LEU A 75 16.78 0.17 -25.67
N SER A 76 15.92 -0.80 -25.39
CA SER A 76 16.10 -1.80 -24.34
C SER A 76 16.25 -3.22 -24.91
N GLN A 77 16.48 -3.34 -26.22
CA GLN A 77 16.69 -4.63 -26.88
C GLN A 77 18.14 -4.83 -27.26
N GLU A 78 18.60 -6.07 -27.07
CA GLU A 78 19.88 -6.51 -27.59
C GLU A 78 19.76 -6.81 -29.09
N ASP A 79 20.91 -6.93 -29.82
CA ASP A 79 20.97 -7.23 -31.25
C ASP A 79 20.26 -8.54 -31.63
N ASP A 80 20.04 -9.44 -30.66
CA ASP A 80 19.33 -10.73 -30.88
C ASP A 80 17.81 -10.60 -30.62
N GLY A 81 17.31 -9.40 -30.32
CA GLY A 81 15.90 -9.13 -30.04
C GLY A 81 15.46 -9.48 -28.61
N SER A 82 16.37 -9.86 -27.72
CA SER A 82 16.04 -10.05 -26.31
C SER A 82 15.90 -8.72 -25.59
N PHE A 83 15.00 -8.68 -24.60
CA PHE A 83 14.86 -7.50 -23.75
C PHE A 83 16.06 -7.37 -22.81
N ASN A 84 16.70 -6.20 -22.80
CA ASN A 84 17.77 -5.85 -21.89
C ASN A 84 17.28 -4.75 -20.95
N PRO A 85 17.11 -5.02 -19.65
CA PRO A 85 16.72 -4.01 -18.69
C PRO A 85 17.71 -2.85 -18.68
N ASP A 86 17.23 -1.64 -18.89
CA ASP A 86 18.04 -0.42 -18.86
C ASP A 86 17.16 0.79 -18.51
N ASP A 87 17.65 1.63 -17.62
CA ASP A 87 16.99 2.86 -17.22
C ASP A 87 17.88 4.08 -17.50
N LYS A 88 17.51 4.86 -18.49
CA LYS A 88 18.23 6.09 -18.83
C LYS A 88 17.67 7.34 -18.12
N ASN A 89 16.58 7.20 -17.37
CA ASN A 89 15.98 8.29 -16.60
C ASN A 89 16.41 8.32 -15.14
N GLN A 90 16.49 7.18 -14.48
CA GLN A 90 16.73 7.05 -13.04
C GLN A 90 15.46 6.71 -12.22
N HIS A 91 14.27 7.10 -12.68
CA HIS A 91 13.07 7.05 -11.85
C HIS A 91 12.63 5.61 -11.59
N GLY A 92 12.57 4.76 -12.61
CA GLY A 92 12.15 3.35 -12.46
C GLY A 92 13.12 2.54 -11.59
N THR A 93 14.43 2.79 -11.70
CA THR A 93 15.45 2.16 -10.83
C THR A 93 15.26 2.58 -9.37
N ALA A 94 15.00 3.86 -9.13
CA ALA A 94 14.71 4.35 -7.79
C ALA A 94 13.44 3.68 -7.21
N CYS A 95 12.36 3.58 -7.99
CA CYS A 95 11.13 2.88 -7.61
C CYS A 95 11.39 1.39 -7.32
N SER A 96 12.15 0.71 -8.18
CA SER A 96 12.55 -0.69 -7.98
C SER A 96 13.33 -0.88 -6.67
N GLY A 97 14.23 0.06 -6.38
CA GLY A 97 15.00 0.07 -5.14
C GLY A 97 14.14 0.20 -3.90
N MET A 98 13.08 1.01 -3.96
CA MET A 98 12.14 1.18 -2.85
C MET A 98 11.32 -0.09 -2.58
N ALA A 99 10.97 -0.81 -3.63
CA ALA A 99 10.24 -2.07 -3.52
C ALA A 99 11.14 -3.23 -3.05
N THR A 100 12.30 -3.44 -3.69
CA THR A 100 12.99 -4.74 -3.60
C THR A 100 14.49 -4.70 -3.33
N SER A 101 15.13 -3.52 -3.21
CA SER A 101 16.58 -3.49 -3.06
C SER A 101 17.08 -4.33 -1.88
N THR A 102 18.17 -5.07 -2.10
CA THR A 102 18.88 -5.80 -1.04
C THR A 102 19.73 -4.91 -0.15
N GLY A 103 19.98 -3.66 -0.56
CA GLY A 103 20.90 -2.75 0.12
C GLY A 103 22.38 -2.98 -0.21
N LEU A 104 22.71 -3.88 -1.14
CA LEU A 104 24.09 -4.17 -1.52
C LEU A 104 24.73 -2.95 -2.20
N LEU A 105 25.93 -2.60 -1.76
CA LEU A 105 26.75 -1.53 -2.32
C LEU A 105 27.74 -2.07 -3.36
N PRO A 106 28.29 -1.20 -4.25
CA PRO A 106 29.28 -1.62 -5.25
C PRO A 106 30.55 -2.29 -4.68
N ASP A 107 30.92 -1.98 -3.44
CA ASP A 107 32.05 -2.59 -2.74
C ASP A 107 31.74 -3.97 -2.12
N GLY A 108 30.50 -4.46 -2.29
CA GLY A 108 30.02 -5.72 -1.74
C GLY A 108 29.57 -5.66 -0.28
N THR A 109 29.55 -4.48 0.34
CA THR A 109 29.01 -4.32 1.71
C THR A 109 27.51 -4.06 1.66
N LEU A 110 26.80 -4.42 2.75
CA LEU A 110 25.37 -4.13 2.91
C LEU A 110 25.17 -2.77 3.56
N SER A 111 24.21 -2.03 3.04
CA SER A 111 23.72 -0.78 3.60
C SER A 111 22.33 -0.95 4.22
N ASP A 112 21.81 0.10 4.85
CA ASP A 112 20.42 0.16 5.33
C ASP A 112 19.41 0.61 4.25
N TYR A 113 19.85 0.78 2.99
CA TYR A 113 18.99 1.18 1.87
C TYR A 113 18.30 -0.02 1.21
N GLN A 114 17.57 -0.77 2.01
CA GLN A 114 16.81 -1.93 1.55
C GLN A 114 15.40 -1.53 1.15
N GLY A 115 14.85 -2.20 0.13
CA GLY A 115 13.44 -2.13 -0.23
C GLY A 115 12.55 -2.85 0.77
N ALA A 116 11.23 -2.67 0.67
CA ALA A 116 10.28 -3.26 1.59
C ALA A 116 10.24 -4.80 1.49
N ALA A 117 10.48 -5.36 0.30
CA ALA A 117 10.49 -6.80 -0.01
C ALA A 117 11.81 -7.21 -0.69
N PRO A 118 12.92 -7.32 0.07
CA PRO A 118 14.24 -7.51 -0.53
C PRO A 118 14.46 -8.86 -1.24
N ASP A 119 13.57 -9.80 -1.13
CA ASP A 119 13.63 -11.09 -1.83
C ASP A 119 12.58 -11.23 -2.95
N ALA A 120 11.76 -10.20 -3.22
CA ALA A 120 10.86 -10.19 -4.36
C ALA A 120 11.62 -10.02 -5.67
N SER A 121 11.05 -10.55 -6.77
CA SER A 121 11.57 -10.43 -8.12
C SER A 121 10.97 -9.23 -8.85
N LEU A 122 11.60 -8.82 -9.95
CA LEU A 122 11.22 -7.65 -10.74
C LEU A 122 10.86 -8.03 -12.17
N VAL A 123 9.76 -7.45 -12.63
CA VAL A 123 9.38 -7.39 -14.03
C VAL A 123 9.52 -5.94 -14.49
N ASP A 124 10.33 -5.69 -15.53
CA ASP A 124 10.56 -4.35 -16.06
C ASP A 124 9.55 -4.04 -17.16
N VAL A 125 8.66 -3.09 -16.94
CA VAL A 125 7.72 -2.62 -17.95
C VAL A 125 7.99 -1.15 -18.23
N ARG A 126 8.80 -0.92 -19.25
CA ARG A 126 9.25 0.41 -19.60
C ARG A 126 8.20 1.16 -20.39
N ILE A 127 7.74 2.29 -19.85
CA ILE A 127 6.76 3.19 -20.48
C ILE A 127 7.28 4.61 -20.69
N GLY A 128 8.50 4.91 -20.26
CA GLY A 128 9.16 6.21 -20.40
C GLY A 128 10.62 6.07 -20.79
N THR A 129 11.26 7.18 -21.18
CA THR A 129 12.64 7.23 -21.68
C THR A 129 13.55 8.13 -20.82
N ALA A 130 14.76 8.38 -21.29
CA ALA A 130 15.72 9.31 -20.69
C ALA A 130 15.17 10.72 -20.43
N LEU A 131 14.21 11.15 -21.22
CA LEU A 131 13.57 12.47 -21.08
C LEU A 131 12.38 12.44 -20.12
N GLY A 132 12.00 11.27 -19.64
CA GLY A 132 10.81 11.01 -18.85
C GLY A 132 9.67 10.49 -19.72
N ALA A 133 8.46 10.76 -19.33
CA ALA A 133 7.27 10.48 -20.12
C ALA A 133 6.44 11.76 -20.20
N GLY A 134 6.11 12.21 -21.41
CA GLY A 134 5.35 13.43 -21.57
C GLY A 134 5.29 13.98 -22.99
N PRO A 135 4.66 15.15 -23.19
CA PRO A 135 4.37 15.69 -24.51
C PRO A 135 5.58 15.89 -25.42
N PHE A 136 6.73 16.24 -24.84
CA PHE A 136 7.97 16.45 -25.63
C PHE A 136 8.49 15.13 -26.19
N GLU A 137 8.52 14.12 -25.36
CA GLU A 137 8.97 12.78 -25.73
C GLU A 137 8.02 12.13 -26.73
N ASN A 138 6.73 12.23 -26.48
CA ASN A 138 5.70 11.74 -27.39
C ASN A 138 5.81 12.36 -28.78
N SER A 139 6.04 13.67 -28.86
CA SER A 139 6.26 14.37 -30.11
C SER A 139 7.52 13.89 -30.86
N PHE A 140 8.54 13.48 -30.10
CA PHE A 140 9.81 13.00 -30.66
C PHE A 140 9.73 11.56 -31.15
N LEU A 141 8.98 10.71 -30.44
CA LEU A 141 8.79 9.29 -30.78
C LEU A 141 7.58 9.04 -31.70
N GLU A 142 6.83 10.09 -32.05
CA GLU A 142 5.55 9.96 -32.74
C GLU A 142 4.54 9.06 -32.03
N GLN A 143 4.74 8.89 -30.70
CA GLN A 143 3.90 8.07 -29.83
C GLN A 143 3.45 8.90 -28.62
N GLU A 144 2.20 8.77 -28.22
CA GLU A 144 1.73 9.43 -27.01
C GLU A 144 2.07 8.61 -25.75
N PHE A 145 2.47 9.29 -24.68
CA PHE A 145 2.72 8.61 -23.37
C PHE A 145 1.55 7.73 -22.93
N TYR A 146 0.35 8.19 -23.19
CA TYR A 146 -0.86 7.40 -22.92
C TYR A 146 -0.84 6.05 -23.66
N GLU A 147 -0.31 6.01 -24.84
CA GLU A 147 -0.21 4.81 -25.65
C GLU A 147 0.83 3.84 -25.06
N SER A 148 2.02 4.30 -24.69
CA SER A 148 3.03 3.47 -24.06
C SER A 148 2.57 2.91 -22.70
N ALA A 149 1.90 3.74 -21.90
CA ALA A 149 1.34 3.30 -20.63
C ALA A 149 0.26 2.22 -20.83
N MET A 150 -0.65 2.42 -21.78
CA MET A 150 -1.70 1.44 -22.10
C MET A 150 -1.12 0.14 -22.68
N ASN A 151 -0.10 0.23 -23.54
CA ASN A 151 0.58 -0.94 -24.09
C ASN A 151 1.31 -1.73 -22.98
N GLY A 152 1.99 -1.04 -22.08
CA GLY A 152 2.64 -1.66 -20.93
C GLY A 152 1.65 -2.38 -20.01
N LEU A 153 0.57 -1.72 -19.62
CA LEU A 153 -0.48 -2.30 -18.78
C LEU A 153 -1.22 -3.45 -19.48
N GLN A 154 -1.42 -3.35 -20.81
CA GLN A 154 -1.98 -4.47 -21.60
C GLN A 154 -1.04 -5.66 -21.60
N TRP A 155 0.26 -5.43 -21.78
CA TRP A 155 1.25 -6.50 -21.75
C TRP A 155 1.27 -7.20 -20.38
N VAL A 156 1.15 -6.45 -19.28
CA VAL A 156 1.03 -7.03 -17.94
C VAL A 156 -0.20 -7.93 -17.84
N LEU A 157 -1.35 -7.45 -18.30
CA LEU A 157 -2.60 -8.22 -18.28
C LEU A 157 -2.49 -9.53 -19.07
N ASP A 158 -1.88 -9.47 -20.26
CA ASP A 158 -1.72 -10.62 -21.15
C ASP A 158 -0.71 -11.65 -20.62
N ASN A 159 0.23 -11.21 -19.77
CA ASN A 159 1.33 -12.05 -19.25
C ASN A 159 1.23 -12.34 -17.75
N ARG A 160 0.14 -11.97 -17.09
CA ARG A 160 -0.03 -12.13 -15.63
C ARG A 160 0.13 -13.57 -15.12
N ASP A 161 -0.16 -14.56 -15.97
CA ASP A 161 -0.04 -15.99 -15.66
C ASP A 161 1.08 -16.67 -16.46
N ASN A 162 1.97 -15.90 -17.11
CA ASN A 162 2.93 -16.45 -18.05
C ASN A 162 4.10 -17.15 -17.32
N PRO A 163 4.46 -18.39 -17.69
CA PRO A 163 5.66 -19.02 -17.19
C PRO A 163 6.88 -18.44 -17.93
N TRP A 164 7.70 -17.71 -17.20
CA TRP A 164 8.93 -17.13 -17.74
C TRP A 164 9.99 -18.20 -18.02
N ALA A 165 10.72 -18.08 -19.14
CA ALA A 165 11.74 -19.05 -19.52
C ALA A 165 12.85 -19.12 -18.45
N GLY A 166 13.07 -20.30 -17.89
CA GLY A 166 14.08 -20.55 -16.86
C GLY A 166 13.69 -20.09 -15.44
N ALA A 167 12.49 -19.59 -15.26
CA ALA A 167 11.96 -19.28 -13.94
C ALA A 167 11.53 -20.56 -13.20
N ASP A 168 11.69 -20.55 -11.88
CA ASP A 168 11.05 -21.52 -11.00
C ASP A 168 9.53 -21.33 -11.03
N GLU A 169 8.76 -22.33 -10.57
CA GLU A 169 7.30 -22.24 -10.47
C GLU A 169 6.84 -21.04 -9.63
N ALA A 170 7.64 -20.65 -8.64
CA ALA A 170 7.43 -19.46 -7.80
C ALA A 170 7.67 -18.12 -8.54
N ASN A 171 8.23 -18.11 -9.72
CA ASN A 171 8.52 -16.92 -10.53
C ASN A 171 7.67 -16.89 -11.82
N HIS A 172 6.49 -17.46 -11.77
CA HIS A 172 5.53 -17.38 -12.86
C HIS A 172 4.63 -16.17 -12.68
N GLY A 173 4.30 -15.51 -13.80
CA GLY A 173 3.30 -14.46 -13.82
C GLY A 173 3.75 -13.12 -13.25
N ILE A 174 2.77 -12.27 -13.02
CA ILE A 174 2.93 -10.92 -12.43
C ILE A 174 1.89 -10.78 -11.33
N ASP A 175 2.35 -10.72 -10.09
CA ASP A 175 1.48 -10.66 -8.92
C ASP A 175 1.07 -9.24 -8.58
N ILE A 176 2.00 -8.28 -8.77
CA ILE A 176 1.84 -6.88 -8.36
C ILE A 176 2.28 -5.95 -9.48
N VAL A 177 1.53 -4.87 -9.67
CA VAL A 177 1.93 -3.68 -10.43
C VAL A 177 2.26 -2.56 -9.48
N SER A 178 3.42 -1.93 -9.64
CA SER A 178 3.78 -0.64 -9.04
C SER A 178 3.82 0.42 -10.13
N LEU A 179 2.90 1.37 -10.08
CA LEU A 179 2.77 2.45 -11.07
C LEU A 179 2.97 3.80 -10.40
N SER A 180 4.18 4.36 -10.56
CA SER A 180 4.57 5.63 -9.96
C SER A 180 4.33 6.84 -10.88
N TRP A 181 3.30 6.74 -11.68
CA TRP A 181 2.87 7.75 -12.66
C TRP A 181 1.43 8.14 -12.44
N GLY A 182 1.07 9.34 -12.88
CA GLY A 182 -0.29 9.83 -12.93
C GLY A 182 -0.49 10.67 -14.19
N ILE A 183 -1.70 10.70 -14.70
CA ILE A 183 -2.10 11.51 -15.85
C ILE A 183 -2.96 12.65 -15.32
N ILE A 184 -2.56 13.88 -15.62
CA ILE A 184 -3.35 15.05 -15.25
C ILE A 184 -4.73 14.93 -15.89
N SER A 185 -5.78 14.98 -15.08
CA SER A 185 -7.15 15.01 -15.60
C SER A 185 -7.38 16.30 -16.35
N GLU A 186 -8.02 16.23 -17.52
CA GLU A 186 -8.50 17.42 -18.23
C GLU A 186 -9.68 18.08 -17.50
N ASP A 187 -10.36 17.35 -16.63
CA ASP A 187 -11.44 17.87 -15.79
C ASP A 187 -10.84 18.60 -14.57
N PRO A 188 -11.18 19.87 -14.35
CA PRO A 188 -10.68 20.63 -13.22
C PRO A 188 -11.04 20.05 -11.84
N GLU A 189 -12.04 19.17 -11.77
CA GLU A 189 -12.42 18.47 -10.53
C GLU A 189 -11.72 17.10 -10.36
N GLY A 190 -10.73 16.79 -11.19
CA GLY A 190 -10.01 15.53 -11.20
C GLY A 190 -10.75 14.39 -11.92
N SER A 191 -10.18 13.19 -11.89
CA SER A 191 -10.79 11.99 -12.46
C SER A 191 -11.82 11.37 -11.51
N ASP A 192 -12.88 10.81 -12.09
CA ASP A 192 -13.87 9.99 -11.40
C ASP A 192 -13.58 8.47 -11.48
N GLY A 193 -12.40 8.10 -11.97
CA GLY A 193 -12.00 6.71 -12.14
C GLY A 193 -12.58 6.03 -13.38
N THR A 194 -13.36 6.75 -14.21
CA THR A 194 -13.91 6.19 -15.47
C THR A 194 -13.04 6.45 -16.69
N ASP A 195 -11.91 7.14 -16.52
CA ASP A 195 -10.92 7.30 -17.57
C ASP A 195 -10.29 5.94 -17.96
N MET A 196 -9.73 5.88 -19.17
CA MET A 196 -9.23 4.66 -19.78
C MET A 196 -8.14 3.97 -18.93
N HIS A 197 -7.27 4.75 -18.30
CA HIS A 197 -6.15 4.23 -17.51
C HIS A 197 -6.62 3.69 -16.16
N SER A 198 -7.50 4.41 -15.47
CA SER A 198 -8.11 3.95 -14.22
C SER A 198 -8.86 2.63 -14.43
N ARG A 199 -9.65 2.53 -15.52
CA ARG A 199 -10.33 1.28 -15.88
C ARG A 199 -9.37 0.13 -16.19
N ARG A 200 -8.22 0.42 -16.83
CA ARG A 200 -7.21 -0.62 -17.10
C ARG A 200 -6.60 -1.15 -15.79
N LEU A 201 -6.39 -0.29 -14.81
CA LEU A 201 -5.93 -0.72 -13.49
C LEU A 201 -6.98 -1.55 -12.75
N ASP A 202 -8.26 -1.18 -12.91
CA ASP A 202 -9.36 -1.98 -12.36
C ASP A 202 -9.44 -3.36 -13.03
N GLU A 203 -9.29 -3.45 -14.35
CA GLU A 203 -9.22 -4.73 -15.08
C GLU A 203 -8.06 -5.63 -14.62
N LEU A 204 -6.89 -5.05 -14.31
CA LEU A 204 -5.77 -5.80 -13.73
C LEU A 204 -6.13 -6.35 -12.35
N SER A 205 -6.76 -5.53 -11.51
CA SER A 205 -7.20 -5.96 -10.18
C SER A 205 -8.28 -7.04 -10.25
N GLU A 206 -9.23 -6.93 -11.17
CA GLU A 206 -10.24 -7.97 -11.44
C GLU A 206 -9.62 -9.28 -11.96
N ALA A 207 -8.49 -9.17 -12.68
CA ALA A 207 -7.74 -10.31 -13.19
C ALA A 207 -6.80 -10.95 -12.15
N GLY A 208 -6.77 -10.45 -10.90
CA GLY A 208 -5.99 -11.00 -9.79
C GLY A 208 -4.65 -10.32 -9.53
N VAL A 209 -4.28 -9.28 -10.30
CA VAL A 209 -3.03 -8.53 -10.10
C VAL A 209 -3.26 -7.42 -9.08
N VAL A 210 -2.47 -7.37 -8.01
CA VAL A 210 -2.57 -6.30 -7.02
C VAL A 210 -1.91 -5.03 -7.57
N VAL A 211 -2.62 -3.90 -7.53
CA VAL A 211 -2.11 -2.64 -8.10
C VAL A 211 -1.84 -1.61 -7.01
N SER A 212 -0.59 -1.13 -6.95
CA SER A 212 -0.16 0.03 -6.17
C SER A 212 0.05 1.21 -7.12
N VAL A 213 -0.65 2.33 -6.88
CA VAL A 213 -0.58 3.50 -7.76
C VAL A 213 -0.39 4.79 -6.97
N ALA A 214 0.38 5.72 -7.52
CA ALA A 214 0.64 7.01 -6.90
C ALA A 214 -0.60 7.92 -6.87
N ALA A 215 -0.83 8.61 -5.76
CA ALA A 215 -1.91 9.59 -5.64
C ALA A 215 -1.67 10.87 -6.46
N GLY A 216 -0.41 11.15 -6.82
CA GLY A 216 0.01 12.36 -7.50
C GLY A 216 0.69 13.38 -6.59
N ASN A 217 1.27 14.43 -7.21
CA ASN A 217 2.12 15.40 -6.52
C ASN A 217 1.59 16.85 -6.65
N ASP A 218 0.29 17.02 -6.82
CA ASP A 218 -0.37 18.33 -7.05
C ASP A 218 -0.96 18.94 -5.78
N GLY A 219 -0.76 18.28 -4.62
CA GLY A 219 -1.26 18.74 -3.33
C GLY A 219 -0.63 20.03 -2.80
N PRO A 220 -1.15 20.55 -1.71
CA PRO A 220 -2.32 20.12 -0.95
C PRO A 220 -3.66 20.66 -1.48
N ASN A 221 -3.62 21.53 -2.51
CA ASN A 221 -4.77 22.26 -3.03
C ASN A 221 -5.25 21.73 -4.39
N ASN A 222 -4.98 20.46 -4.65
CA ASN A 222 -5.49 19.79 -5.83
C ASN A 222 -7.03 19.65 -5.76
N ASP A 223 -7.68 19.82 -6.89
CA ASP A 223 -9.11 19.60 -7.04
C ASP A 223 -9.34 18.15 -7.51
N GLY A 224 -9.45 17.21 -6.55
CA GLY A 224 -9.57 15.78 -6.81
C GLY A 224 -8.24 15.10 -7.21
N LEU A 225 -8.29 13.81 -7.44
CA LEU A 225 -7.15 13.01 -7.89
C LEU A 225 -7.07 12.96 -9.41
N SER A 226 -5.85 12.82 -9.93
CA SER A 226 -5.61 12.60 -11.36
C SER A 226 -6.03 11.20 -11.81
N GLY A 227 -6.09 10.97 -13.11
CA GLY A 227 -6.26 9.64 -13.69
C GLY A 227 -5.18 8.67 -13.19
N MET A 228 -5.43 7.38 -13.22
CA MET A 228 -4.71 6.28 -12.57
C MET A 228 -4.89 6.28 -11.03
N GLY A 229 -4.52 7.35 -10.32
CA GLY A 229 -4.75 7.48 -8.88
C GLY A 229 -6.22 7.44 -8.45
N SER A 230 -7.13 7.56 -9.40
CA SER A 230 -8.58 7.49 -9.21
C SER A 230 -9.19 6.11 -9.49
N SER A 231 -8.39 5.09 -9.85
CA SER A 231 -8.87 3.71 -10.03
C SER A 231 -9.63 3.22 -8.80
N SER A 232 -10.78 2.58 -8.99
CA SER A 232 -11.65 2.11 -7.91
C SER A 232 -11.04 0.94 -7.13
N LEU A 233 -10.33 0.03 -7.82
CA LEU A 233 -9.85 -1.22 -7.26
C LEU A 233 -8.37 -1.20 -6.85
N SER A 234 -7.57 -0.29 -7.37
CA SER A 234 -6.16 -0.13 -7.01
C SER A 234 -5.98 0.41 -5.60
N VAL A 235 -4.79 0.19 -5.03
CA VAL A 235 -4.33 0.86 -3.81
C VAL A 235 -3.65 2.17 -4.18
N THR A 236 -4.30 3.28 -3.94
CA THR A 236 -3.78 4.62 -4.19
C THR A 236 -2.96 5.11 -3.00
N VAL A 237 -1.71 5.49 -3.23
CA VAL A 237 -0.72 5.75 -2.20
C VAL A 237 -0.35 7.24 -2.12
N GLY A 238 -0.60 7.84 -0.95
CA GLY A 238 -0.12 9.18 -0.58
C GLY A 238 1.30 9.18 -0.03
N ALA A 239 1.97 10.34 -0.07
CA ALA A 239 3.34 10.49 0.42
C ALA A 239 3.40 11.17 1.79
N LEU A 240 4.17 10.59 2.70
CA LEU A 240 4.55 11.18 3.99
C LEU A 240 5.90 11.92 3.88
N ASP A 241 6.05 12.92 4.73
CA ASP A 241 7.34 13.45 5.15
C ASP A 241 7.64 12.87 6.55
N ASP A 242 8.54 11.89 6.57
CA ASP A 242 8.97 11.19 7.79
C ASP A 242 10.07 11.94 8.55
N GLN A 243 10.34 13.19 8.18
CA GLN A 243 11.37 14.05 8.76
C GLN A 243 12.78 13.40 8.77
N ASN A 244 12.94 12.31 8.02
CA ASN A 244 14.10 11.40 8.03
C ASN A 244 14.40 10.84 9.43
N THR A 245 13.36 10.60 10.21
CA THR A 245 13.42 9.88 11.49
C THR A 245 12.82 8.48 11.35
N ILE A 246 12.98 7.64 12.36
CA ILE A 246 12.31 6.33 12.42
C ILE A 246 10.99 6.46 13.19
N GLU A 247 10.93 7.45 14.05
CA GLU A 247 9.77 7.71 14.91
C GLU A 247 8.59 8.19 14.08
N ARG A 248 7.48 7.46 14.15
CA ARG A 248 6.27 7.78 13.37
C ARG A 248 5.47 8.94 13.96
N GLY A 249 5.77 9.37 15.18
CA GLY A 249 5.01 10.40 15.89
C GLY A 249 5.13 11.80 15.31
N ASP A 250 6.19 12.09 14.58
CA ASP A 250 6.48 13.37 13.92
C ASP A 250 6.21 13.35 12.40
N ASP A 251 5.78 12.20 11.86
CA ASP A 251 5.44 12.07 10.45
C ASP A 251 4.23 12.93 10.10
N THR A 252 4.33 13.60 8.98
CA THR A 252 3.26 14.43 8.43
C THR A 252 3.00 14.05 6.98
N ILE A 253 1.79 14.37 6.48
CA ILE A 253 1.56 14.24 5.05
C ILE A 253 2.37 15.26 4.28
N ALA A 254 3.09 14.84 3.24
CA ALA A 254 3.91 15.71 2.43
C ALA A 254 3.07 16.81 1.76
N GLY A 255 3.58 18.04 1.74
CA GLY A 255 2.84 19.19 1.21
C GLY A 255 2.45 19.05 -0.26
N TYR A 256 3.23 18.29 -1.04
CA TYR A 256 2.96 18.05 -2.45
C TYR A 256 2.03 16.85 -2.71
N SER A 257 1.88 15.91 -1.76
CA SER A 257 1.03 14.74 -1.98
C SER A 257 -0.40 15.16 -2.33
N SER A 258 -0.97 14.64 -3.41
CA SER A 258 -2.36 14.90 -3.76
C SER A 258 -3.30 14.38 -2.68
N ARG A 259 -4.41 15.08 -2.50
CA ARG A 259 -5.45 14.82 -1.49
C ARG A 259 -6.71 14.29 -2.14
N GLY A 260 -7.41 13.43 -1.43
CA GLY A 260 -8.71 12.96 -1.83
C GLY A 260 -9.88 13.85 -1.40
N PRO A 261 -11.11 13.39 -1.60
CA PRO A 261 -11.46 12.15 -2.30
C PRO A 261 -11.24 12.27 -3.81
N ARG A 262 -11.37 11.17 -4.56
CA ARG A 262 -11.57 11.27 -5.99
C ARG A 262 -12.98 11.82 -6.28
N ARG A 263 -13.21 12.25 -7.51
CA ARG A 263 -14.55 12.69 -7.93
C ARG A 263 -15.53 11.51 -7.97
N ASP A 264 -16.79 11.78 -7.59
CA ASP A 264 -17.90 10.83 -7.66
C ASP A 264 -18.20 10.44 -9.11
N ASN A 265 -18.23 9.14 -9.42
CA ASN A 265 -18.61 8.58 -10.71
C ASN A 265 -20.13 8.38 -10.87
N ASN A 266 -20.91 8.73 -9.86
CA ASN A 266 -22.37 8.62 -9.78
C ASN A 266 -22.91 7.17 -9.89
N ASP A 267 -22.16 6.17 -9.46
CA ASP A 267 -22.63 4.79 -9.42
C ASP A 267 -23.45 4.45 -8.15
N GLY A 268 -23.44 5.35 -7.17
CA GLY A 268 -24.14 5.22 -5.89
C GLY A 268 -23.40 4.42 -4.84
N TYR A 269 -22.09 4.15 -5.06
CA TYR A 269 -21.22 3.47 -4.10
C TYR A 269 -20.09 4.41 -3.64
N PRO A 270 -20.29 5.19 -2.55
CA PRO A 270 -19.37 6.26 -2.17
C PRO A 270 -18.05 5.80 -1.53
N TYR A 271 -17.82 4.50 -1.36
CA TYR A 271 -16.63 3.99 -0.67
C TYR A 271 -15.42 3.84 -1.58
N ASP A 272 -15.59 3.80 -2.89
CA ASP A 272 -14.51 3.77 -3.87
C ASP A 272 -14.00 5.19 -4.23
N GLU A 273 -14.74 6.25 -3.87
CA GLU A 273 -14.23 7.62 -3.88
C GLU A 273 -13.27 7.93 -2.73
N LEU A 274 -13.26 7.11 -1.69
CA LEU A 274 -12.38 7.31 -0.54
C LEU A 274 -10.92 6.98 -0.90
N LYS A 275 -10.28 7.87 -1.65
CA LYS A 275 -8.87 7.82 -2.06
C LYS A 275 -8.10 9.02 -1.47
N PRO A 276 -6.80 8.92 -1.16
CA PRO A 276 -5.95 7.72 -1.27
C PRO A 276 -6.37 6.62 -0.30
N ASP A 277 -5.88 5.39 -0.53
CA ASP A 277 -6.10 4.27 0.38
C ASP A 277 -5.19 4.33 1.60
N ILE A 278 -3.92 4.67 1.37
CA ILE A 278 -2.88 4.57 2.41
C ILE A 278 -1.78 5.59 2.14
N SER A 279 -0.92 5.82 3.11
CA SER A 279 0.26 6.66 2.95
C SER A 279 1.53 5.96 3.45
N ALA A 280 2.66 6.29 2.79
CA ALA A 280 3.99 5.81 3.14
C ALA A 280 5.03 6.91 2.94
N SER A 281 6.24 6.75 3.51
CA SER A 281 7.33 7.71 3.37
C SER A 281 7.68 7.95 1.90
N GLY A 282 7.61 9.21 1.47
CA GLY A 282 7.87 9.61 0.09
C GLY A 282 8.74 10.88 -0.03
N SER A 283 9.15 11.49 1.08
CA SER A 283 9.92 12.74 1.06
C SER A 283 11.38 12.53 1.37
N ASN A 284 12.24 13.19 0.59
CA ASN A 284 13.68 13.24 0.83
C ASN A 284 14.34 11.84 0.94
N ILE A 285 13.93 10.94 0.07
CA ILE A 285 14.32 9.53 0.06
C ILE A 285 15.71 9.36 -0.56
N VAL A 286 16.57 8.58 0.09
CA VAL A 286 17.81 8.06 -0.54
C VAL A 286 17.42 6.89 -1.42
N GLN A 287 17.80 6.94 -2.68
CA GLN A 287 17.30 6.03 -3.71
C GLN A 287 18.43 5.24 -4.36
N ALA A 288 18.09 4.09 -4.95
CA ALA A 288 18.98 3.38 -5.86
C ALA A 288 19.21 4.25 -7.11
N GLU A 289 20.44 4.36 -7.57
CA GLU A 289 20.80 5.18 -8.73
C GLU A 289 21.08 4.32 -9.95
N ALA A 290 20.36 4.59 -11.04
CA ALA A 290 20.65 3.99 -12.34
C ALA A 290 21.94 4.54 -12.91
N CYS A 291 22.63 3.71 -13.68
CA CYS A 291 23.80 4.09 -14.44
C CYS A 291 23.39 4.79 -15.73
N THR A 292 22.93 6.02 -15.63
CA THR A 292 22.43 6.78 -16.78
C THR A 292 23.52 7.63 -17.42
N ASN A 293 23.63 7.56 -18.75
CA ASN A 293 24.39 8.53 -19.55
C ASN A 293 23.53 9.78 -19.86
N ARG A 294 22.81 10.27 -18.88
CA ARG A 294 21.94 11.44 -19.03
C ARG A 294 22.73 12.66 -19.53
N ILE A 295 22.13 13.46 -20.40
CA ILE A 295 22.74 14.69 -20.89
C ILE A 295 22.49 15.84 -19.91
N PRO A 296 23.55 16.48 -19.37
CA PRO A 296 24.97 16.12 -19.50
C PRO A 296 25.28 14.82 -18.72
N PRO A 297 26.24 14.01 -19.22
CA PRO A 297 26.64 12.78 -18.55
C PRO A 297 27.27 13.14 -17.20
N THR A 298 26.59 12.91 -16.12
CA THR A 298 27.04 13.44 -14.85
C THR A 298 27.04 12.44 -13.70
N ARG A 299 26.53 11.23 -13.86
CA ARG A 299 26.29 10.43 -12.66
C ARG A 299 26.73 8.99 -12.67
N CYS A 300 27.12 8.43 -13.81
CA CYS A 300 27.53 7.04 -13.77
C CYS A 300 28.93 6.79 -14.24
N ASP A 301 29.72 6.47 -13.30
CA ASP A 301 30.78 5.50 -13.42
C ASP A 301 30.16 4.16 -12.99
N ALA A 302 30.21 3.13 -13.81
CA ALA A 302 29.70 1.79 -13.45
C ALA A 302 30.27 1.22 -12.15
N THR A 303 31.29 1.87 -11.59
CA THR A 303 31.88 1.58 -10.28
C THR A 303 31.19 2.31 -9.12
N ASN A 304 30.30 3.27 -9.41
CA ASN A 304 29.63 4.11 -8.41
C ASN A 304 28.11 3.96 -8.41
N ASN A 305 27.60 2.92 -9.06
CA ASN A 305 26.18 2.62 -9.09
C ASN A 305 25.72 2.16 -7.69
N GLY A 306 25.24 3.07 -6.88
CA GLY A 306 24.92 2.88 -5.48
C GLY A 306 23.65 3.61 -5.07
N TYR A 307 23.62 4.03 -3.81
CA TYR A 307 22.49 4.77 -3.26
C TYR A 307 22.92 6.19 -2.98
N SER A 308 22.37 7.12 -3.70
CA SER A 308 22.63 8.53 -3.49
C SER A 308 21.43 9.38 -3.93
N GLY A 309 21.63 10.68 -4.00
CA GLY A 309 20.52 11.57 -4.30
C GLY A 309 19.43 11.57 -3.23
N ARG A 310 18.46 12.42 -3.41
CA ARG A 310 17.27 12.47 -2.58
C ARG A 310 16.09 12.89 -3.44
N GLY A 311 15.17 11.95 -3.64
CA GLY A 311 13.92 12.19 -4.34
C GLY A 311 12.77 12.49 -3.37
N SER A 312 11.74 13.15 -3.87
CA SER A 312 10.47 13.33 -3.16
C SER A 312 9.32 13.18 -4.14
N GLY A 313 8.33 12.41 -3.77
CA GLY A 313 7.14 12.15 -4.56
C GLY A 313 6.33 10.98 -4.02
N THR A 314 5.05 10.93 -4.33
CA THR A 314 4.23 9.73 -4.16
C THR A 314 4.81 8.55 -4.93
N SER A 315 5.63 8.83 -5.94
CA SER A 315 6.40 7.83 -6.71
C SER A 315 7.32 6.96 -5.86
N TYR A 316 7.79 7.44 -4.71
CA TYR A 316 8.66 6.65 -3.81
C TYR A 316 7.87 5.94 -2.70
N ALA A 317 6.71 6.46 -2.34
CA ALA A 317 5.79 5.82 -1.41
C ALA A 317 5.14 4.58 -2.03
N THR A 318 4.70 4.68 -3.28
CA THR A 318 4.00 3.64 -4.04
C THR A 318 4.74 2.31 -4.11
N PRO A 319 6.01 2.25 -4.56
CA PRO A 319 6.74 0.98 -4.63
C PRO A 319 7.05 0.39 -3.25
N SER A 320 7.13 1.21 -2.22
CA SER A 320 7.29 0.71 -0.84
C SER A 320 6.05 -0.05 -0.37
N VAL A 321 4.85 0.46 -0.73
CA VAL A 321 3.58 -0.24 -0.47
C VAL A 321 3.48 -1.49 -1.34
N ALA A 322 3.91 -1.44 -2.62
CA ALA A 322 3.99 -2.64 -3.46
C ALA A 322 4.89 -3.72 -2.84
N GLY A 323 6.01 -3.35 -2.23
CA GLY A 323 6.83 -4.28 -1.46
C GLY A 323 6.10 -4.85 -0.24
N VAL A 324 5.30 -4.06 0.49
CA VAL A 324 4.47 -4.60 1.59
C VAL A 324 3.43 -5.58 1.05
N MET A 325 2.80 -5.30 -0.09
CA MET A 325 1.90 -6.25 -0.76
C MET A 325 2.61 -7.57 -1.08
N ALA A 326 3.88 -7.52 -1.50
CA ALA A 326 4.66 -8.73 -1.75
C ALA A 326 4.90 -9.55 -0.49
N LEU A 327 5.07 -8.91 0.67
CA LEU A 327 5.13 -9.63 1.95
C LEU A 327 3.81 -10.36 2.24
N LEU A 328 2.66 -9.75 1.92
CA LEU A 328 1.34 -10.36 2.13
C LEU A 328 1.13 -11.57 1.22
N LEU A 329 1.51 -11.46 -0.06
CA LEU A 329 1.38 -12.56 -1.02
C LEU A 329 2.38 -13.71 -0.73
N GLU A 330 3.57 -13.44 -0.16
CA GLU A 330 4.45 -14.49 0.37
C GLU A 330 3.80 -15.25 1.54
N VAL A 331 3.00 -14.56 2.38
CA VAL A 331 2.26 -15.21 3.47
C VAL A 331 1.18 -16.12 2.91
N ASN A 332 0.43 -15.64 1.94
CA ASN A 332 -0.70 -16.36 1.35
C ASN A 332 -0.96 -15.88 -0.08
N ASP A 333 -0.63 -16.70 -1.04
CA ASP A 333 -0.79 -16.45 -2.48
C ASP A 333 -2.26 -16.49 -2.96
N ASN A 334 -3.20 -16.93 -2.11
CA ASN A 334 -4.63 -16.91 -2.39
C ASN A 334 -5.33 -15.59 -1.99
N LEU A 335 -4.59 -14.61 -1.47
CA LEU A 335 -5.16 -13.29 -1.17
C LEU A 335 -5.55 -12.57 -2.48
N THR A 336 -6.82 -12.22 -2.60
CA THR A 336 -7.29 -11.41 -3.73
C THR A 336 -6.84 -9.96 -3.61
N PRO A 337 -6.75 -9.18 -4.71
CA PRO A 337 -6.42 -7.76 -4.65
C PRO A 337 -7.31 -6.96 -3.69
N ALA A 338 -8.60 -7.28 -3.63
CA ALA A 338 -9.53 -6.64 -2.69
C ALA A 338 -9.18 -6.93 -1.23
N VAL A 339 -8.82 -8.19 -0.92
CA VAL A 339 -8.42 -8.58 0.45
C VAL A 339 -7.09 -7.95 0.83
N VAL A 340 -6.09 -7.93 -0.07
CA VAL A 340 -4.81 -7.24 0.16
C VAL A 340 -5.04 -5.75 0.47
N ARG A 341 -5.87 -5.07 -0.33
CA ARG A 341 -6.23 -3.66 -0.11
C ARG A 341 -6.89 -3.47 1.24
N GLU A 342 -7.83 -4.32 1.62
CA GLU A 342 -8.54 -4.21 2.89
C GLU A 342 -7.64 -4.50 4.10
N ILE A 343 -6.69 -5.46 4.00
CA ILE A 343 -5.67 -5.67 5.02
C ILE A 343 -4.85 -4.39 5.23
N LEU A 344 -4.36 -3.76 4.15
CA LEU A 344 -3.59 -2.51 4.25
C LEU A 344 -4.39 -1.40 4.93
N ARG A 345 -5.67 -1.22 4.57
CA ARG A 345 -6.57 -0.21 5.16
C ARG A 345 -6.81 -0.47 6.65
N THR A 346 -7.16 -1.70 7.00
CA THR A 346 -7.56 -2.07 8.36
C THR A 346 -6.38 -2.07 9.34
N THR A 347 -5.17 -2.36 8.87
CA THR A 347 -3.95 -2.42 9.70
C THR A 347 -3.15 -1.13 9.68
N ALA A 348 -3.54 -0.14 8.85
CA ALA A 348 -2.90 1.16 8.83
C ALA A 348 -2.95 1.85 10.20
N GLU A 349 -1.92 2.61 10.53
CA GLU A 349 -1.92 3.50 11.69
C GLU A 349 -2.71 4.77 11.35
N PRO A 350 -3.92 4.97 11.93
CA PRO A 350 -4.77 6.10 11.58
C PRO A 350 -4.11 7.43 11.92
N ARG A 351 -4.29 8.43 11.06
CA ARG A 351 -3.77 9.78 11.22
C ARG A 351 -4.81 10.83 10.86
N GLY A 352 -4.84 11.92 11.64
CA GLY A 352 -5.80 13.00 11.45
C GLY A 352 -7.23 12.62 11.87
N GLU A 353 -8.14 13.56 11.73
CA GLU A 353 -9.56 13.33 11.99
C GLU A 353 -10.22 12.73 10.74
N PRO A 354 -11.18 11.78 10.87
CA PRO A 354 -11.93 11.28 9.73
C PRO A 354 -12.59 12.40 8.93
N THR A 355 -12.49 12.36 7.60
CA THR A 355 -13.08 13.41 6.76
C THR A 355 -14.59 13.23 6.59
N TYR A 356 -15.04 12.00 6.42
CA TYR A 356 -16.45 11.61 6.28
C TYR A 356 -16.82 10.53 7.29
N PRO A 357 -16.96 10.88 8.59
CA PRO A 357 -17.22 9.89 9.64
C PRO A 357 -18.59 9.19 9.50
N GLU A 358 -19.48 9.70 8.67
CA GLU A 358 -20.76 9.06 8.32
C GLU A 358 -20.59 7.90 7.32
N LEU A 359 -19.49 7.89 6.54
CA LEU A 359 -19.16 6.81 5.61
C LEU A 359 -18.14 5.85 6.21
N ASP A 360 -17.02 6.38 6.72
CA ASP A 360 -15.94 5.59 7.29
C ASP A 360 -15.29 6.32 8.47
N LEU A 361 -15.12 5.61 9.58
CA LEU A 361 -14.61 6.17 10.84
C LEU A 361 -13.09 6.37 10.85
N PHE A 362 -12.39 5.87 9.84
CA PHE A 362 -10.93 5.86 9.81
C PHE A 362 -10.35 6.64 8.65
N TRP A 363 -11.11 6.78 7.56
CA TRP A 363 -10.60 7.42 6.36
C TRP A 363 -10.43 8.93 6.55
N ASN A 364 -9.25 9.42 6.14
CA ASN A 364 -8.90 10.84 6.10
C ASN A 364 -8.42 11.21 4.69
N ARG A 365 -8.89 12.35 4.15
CA ARG A 365 -8.54 12.79 2.80
C ARG A 365 -7.04 12.97 2.56
N ASP A 366 -6.26 13.22 3.62
CA ASP A 366 -4.83 13.47 3.55
C ASP A 366 -4.03 12.17 3.58
N PHE A 367 -4.37 11.25 4.52
CA PHE A 367 -3.59 10.05 4.81
C PHE A 367 -4.22 8.75 4.30
N GLY A 368 -5.43 8.80 3.74
CA GLY A 368 -6.22 7.58 3.50
C GLY A 368 -6.69 6.97 4.82
N TRP A 369 -6.63 5.65 4.95
CA TRP A 369 -6.89 4.96 6.23
C TRP A 369 -5.75 5.12 7.23
N GLY A 370 -4.62 5.69 6.80
CA GLY A 370 -3.48 6.00 7.67
C GLY A 370 -2.13 5.69 7.05
N MET A 371 -1.14 5.55 7.92
CA MET A 371 0.23 5.18 7.54
C MET A 371 0.35 3.66 7.47
N VAL A 372 0.96 3.13 6.40
CA VAL A 372 1.18 1.69 6.23
C VAL A 372 1.95 1.09 7.42
N ASP A 373 1.51 -0.08 7.88
CA ASP A 373 2.18 -0.87 8.92
C ASP A 373 2.39 -2.30 8.41
N ALA A 374 3.59 -2.58 7.91
CA ALA A 374 3.91 -3.86 7.30
C ALA A 374 3.85 -5.02 8.32
N LEU A 375 4.23 -4.77 9.57
CA LEU A 375 4.17 -5.80 10.61
C LEU A 375 2.73 -6.23 10.90
N LEU A 376 1.85 -5.25 11.16
CA LEU A 376 0.44 -5.56 11.43
C LEU A 376 -0.27 -6.16 10.20
N ALA A 377 0.08 -5.71 8.99
CA ALA A 377 -0.46 -6.26 7.76
C ALA A 377 -0.08 -7.74 7.59
N VAL A 378 1.20 -8.09 7.78
CA VAL A 378 1.68 -9.48 7.71
C VAL A 378 1.08 -10.32 8.84
N GLU A 379 0.96 -9.79 10.05
CA GLU A 379 0.29 -10.49 11.15
C GLU A 379 -1.18 -10.80 10.83
N GLU A 380 -1.92 -9.85 10.23
CA GLU A 380 -3.30 -10.06 9.82
C GLU A 380 -3.40 -11.14 8.74
N ALA A 381 -2.56 -11.06 7.69
CA ALA A 381 -2.52 -12.06 6.63
C ALA A 381 -2.19 -13.47 7.16
N THR A 382 -1.26 -13.58 8.12
CA THR A 382 -0.87 -14.87 8.73
C THR A 382 -2.01 -15.51 9.53
N LYS A 383 -2.90 -14.70 10.10
CA LYS A 383 -4.02 -15.15 10.94
C LYS A 383 -5.31 -15.39 10.14
N LEU A 384 -5.33 -15.00 8.87
CA LEU A 384 -6.49 -15.18 8.00
C LEU A 384 -6.57 -16.63 7.52
N GLU A 385 -7.52 -17.39 8.09
CA GLU A 385 -7.66 -18.84 7.84
C GLU A 385 -8.37 -19.14 6.51
N ASP A 386 -9.37 -18.31 6.15
CA ASP A 386 -10.28 -18.55 5.04
C ASP A 386 -10.39 -17.30 4.14
N PRO A 387 -9.33 -16.90 3.39
CA PRO A 387 -9.35 -15.67 2.59
C PRO A 387 -10.46 -15.66 1.52
N GLU A 388 -10.86 -16.81 1.02
CA GLU A 388 -11.93 -16.95 0.03
C GLU A 388 -13.34 -16.66 0.60
N ASN A 389 -13.49 -16.63 1.93
CA ASN A 389 -14.73 -16.32 2.62
C ASN A 389 -14.76 -14.91 3.21
N VAL A 390 -13.75 -14.08 2.86
CA VAL A 390 -13.72 -12.69 3.27
C VAL A 390 -14.61 -11.84 2.36
N ASP A 391 -15.55 -11.13 2.98
CA ASP A 391 -16.31 -10.07 2.34
C ASP A 391 -15.72 -8.72 2.80
N VAL A 392 -15.03 -8.04 1.90
CA VAL A 392 -14.37 -6.74 2.17
C VAL A 392 -15.37 -5.61 2.44
N GLU A 393 -16.65 -5.83 2.14
CA GLU A 393 -17.73 -4.88 2.45
C GLU A 393 -18.13 -4.91 3.92
N LEU A 394 -17.80 -6.00 4.63
CA LEU A 394 -18.06 -6.15 6.05
C LEU A 394 -16.87 -5.60 6.87
N GLN A 395 -17.18 -4.79 7.86
CA GLN A 395 -16.19 -4.13 8.70
C GLN A 395 -16.36 -4.53 10.17
N ALA A 396 -15.25 -4.84 10.80
CA ALA A 396 -15.16 -5.03 12.24
C ALA A 396 -13.90 -4.36 12.78
N HIS A 397 -14.03 -3.55 13.82
CA HIS A 397 -12.91 -2.84 14.42
C HIS A 397 -12.98 -2.88 15.94
N ILE A 398 -11.85 -3.17 16.58
CA ILE A 398 -11.68 -3.06 18.03
C ILE A 398 -11.29 -1.62 18.33
N LEU A 399 -12.06 -0.94 19.18
CA LEU A 399 -11.87 0.46 19.51
C LEU A 399 -11.19 0.66 20.87
N GLU A 400 -11.52 -0.17 21.84
CA GLU A 400 -11.05 -0.01 23.21
C GLU A 400 -10.91 -1.37 23.90
N THR A 401 -9.84 -1.53 24.67
CA THR A 401 -9.63 -2.67 25.58
C THR A 401 -9.43 -2.13 26.99
N ILE A 402 -10.32 -2.50 27.89
CA ILE A 402 -10.29 -2.09 29.31
C ILE A 402 -10.03 -3.34 30.13
N THR A 403 -9.04 -3.30 30.97
CA THR A 403 -8.71 -4.43 31.85
C THR A 403 -8.51 -3.86 33.25
N ASN A 404 -9.53 -3.97 34.05
CA ASN A 404 -9.53 -3.70 35.48
C ASN A 404 -9.91 -5.02 36.21
N ASP A 405 -11.04 -5.03 36.92
CA ASP A 405 -11.58 -6.24 37.56
C ASP A 405 -12.16 -7.25 36.53
N SER A 406 -12.34 -6.83 35.30
CA SER A 406 -12.75 -7.67 34.14
C SER A 406 -12.13 -7.13 32.86
N VAL A 407 -11.96 -8.00 31.85
CA VAL A 407 -11.52 -7.58 30.52
C VAL A 407 -12.77 -7.21 29.72
N VAL A 408 -12.85 -5.95 29.31
CA VAL A 408 -13.94 -5.44 28.47
C VAL A 408 -13.33 -4.93 27.17
N ILE A 409 -13.82 -5.46 26.04
CA ILE A 409 -13.38 -5.09 24.71
C ILE A 409 -14.58 -4.48 23.99
N LYS A 410 -14.41 -3.27 23.48
CA LYS A 410 -15.43 -2.55 22.75
C LYS A 410 -15.01 -2.34 21.32
N GLY A 411 -15.99 -2.36 20.43
CA GLY A 411 -15.74 -2.15 19.02
C GLY A 411 -16.98 -1.69 18.27
N VAL A 412 -16.81 -1.65 16.95
CA VAL A 412 -17.84 -1.27 16.01
C VAL A 412 -17.76 -2.16 14.78
N SER A 413 -18.91 -2.47 14.20
CA SER A 413 -19.03 -3.16 12.92
C SER A 413 -20.03 -2.42 12.03
N TRP A 414 -19.88 -2.55 10.72
CA TRP A 414 -20.84 -2.07 9.72
C TRP A 414 -20.66 -2.82 8.42
N ALA A 415 -21.57 -2.62 7.49
CA ALA A 415 -21.44 -3.12 6.12
C ALA A 415 -21.46 -1.92 5.16
N ARG A 416 -20.48 -1.82 4.28
CA ARG A 416 -20.47 -0.84 3.17
C ARG A 416 -21.51 -1.21 2.13
N LEU A 417 -21.74 -2.51 1.95
CA LEU A 417 -22.81 -3.07 1.13
C LEU A 417 -23.43 -4.26 1.87
N GLY A 418 -24.74 -4.44 1.77
CA GLY A 418 -25.41 -5.54 2.48
C GLY A 418 -25.67 -5.23 3.97
N ASN A 419 -25.62 -6.23 4.83
CA ASN A 419 -25.94 -6.13 6.25
C ASN A 419 -25.01 -7.00 7.11
N VAL A 420 -24.67 -6.53 8.30
CA VAL A 420 -24.09 -7.35 9.35
C VAL A 420 -25.20 -8.17 10.02
N SER A 421 -25.09 -9.49 10.01
CA SER A 421 -26.03 -10.42 10.66
C SER A 421 -25.64 -10.71 12.11
N ALA A 422 -24.34 -10.80 12.39
CA ALA A 422 -23.79 -11.03 13.72
C ALA A 422 -22.35 -10.49 13.81
N VAL A 423 -21.86 -10.34 15.02
CA VAL A 423 -20.42 -10.17 15.30
C VAL A 423 -19.99 -11.37 16.13
N GLN A 424 -18.84 -11.93 15.79
CA GLN A 424 -18.26 -13.07 16.48
C GLN A 424 -16.88 -12.70 17.05
N TYR A 425 -16.51 -13.38 18.13
CA TYR A 425 -15.18 -13.31 18.70
C TYR A 425 -14.65 -14.71 19.06
N ARG A 426 -13.33 -14.83 19.14
CA ARG A 426 -12.66 -16.02 19.70
C ARG A 426 -11.46 -15.58 20.51
N ILE A 427 -11.04 -16.43 21.47
CA ILE A 427 -9.87 -16.20 22.34
C ILE A 427 -8.89 -17.33 22.08
N ASP A 428 -7.62 -16.99 21.90
CA ASP A 428 -6.48 -17.93 21.82
C ASP A 428 -6.69 -19.12 20.86
N GLY A 429 -7.31 -18.88 19.70
CA GLY A 429 -7.61 -19.95 18.73
C GLY A 429 -8.72 -20.91 19.16
N GLY A 430 -9.49 -20.57 20.19
CA GLY A 430 -10.70 -21.29 20.59
C GLY A 430 -11.82 -21.17 19.55
N PRO A 431 -13.02 -21.74 19.83
CA PRO A 431 -14.15 -21.65 18.92
C PRO A 431 -14.69 -20.22 18.84
N TRP A 432 -15.23 -19.87 17.67
CA TRP A 432 -15.97 -18.63 17.48
C TRP A 432 -17.24 -18.60 18.34
N ARG A 433 -17.49 -17.48 19.00
CA ARG A 433 -18.65 -17.20 19.85
C ARG A 433 -19.33 -15.94 19.37
N GLU A 434 -20.64 -15.85 19.55
CA GLU A 434 -21.42 -14.69 19.17
C GLU A 434 -21.32 -13.58 20.23
N VAL A 435 -21.20 -12.34 19.78
CA VAL A 435 -21.36 -11.15 20.64
C VAL A 435 -22.86 -10.98 20.91
N HIS A 436 -23.23 -10.68 22.15
CA HIS A 436 -24.63 -10.48 22.55
C HIS A 436 -24.93 -9.08 23.07
N ASP A 437 -23.89 -8.30 23.38
CA ASP A 437 -24.05 -6.92 23.89
C ASP A 437 -23.85 -5.93 22.75
N TYR A 438 -24.96 -5.52 22.15
CA TYR A 438 -25.03 -4.52 21.08
C TYR A 438 -25.76 -3.27 21.58
N ALA A 439 -25.21 -2.09 21.25
CA ALA A 439 -25.87 -0.82 21.53
C ALA A 439 -27.15 -0.60 20.68
N VAL A 440 -27.29 -1.34 19.57
CA VAL A 440 -28.41 -1.28 18.63
C VAL A 440 -28.86 -2.70 18.26
N ALA A 441 -30.11 -2.87 17.90
CA ALA A 441 -30.61 -4.18 17.46
C ALA A 441 -30.10 -4.53 16.05
N LEU A 442 -29.81 -5.81 15.79
CA LEU A 442 -29.50 -6.32 14.47
C LEU A 442 -30.76 -6.83 13.74
N PRO A 443 -30.80 -6.79 12.41
CA PRO A 443 -29.85 -6.16 11.49
C PRO A 443 -30.02 -4.63 11.42
N GLN A 444 -28.96 -3.94 11.02
CA GLN A 444 -28.97 -2.51 10.72
C GLN A 444 -28.89 -2.28 9.21
N PRO A 445 -29.34 -1.12 8.70
CA PRO A 445 -29.17 -0.74 7.29
C PRO A 445 -27.70 -0.66 6.90
N THR A 446 -27.42 -0.77 5.61
CA THR A 446 -26.11 -0.50 4.99
C THR A 446 -25.55 0.84 5.49
N GLY A 447 -24.27 0.86 5.83
CA GLY A 447 -23.56 2.03 6.35
C GLY A 447 -23.80 2.34 7.83
N ALA A 448 -24.80 1.71 8.47
CA ALA A 448 -25.09 2.00 9.88
C ALA A 448 -24.07 1.34 10.81
N TYR A 449 -23.50 2.11 11.71
CA TYR A 449 -22.57 1.62 12.71
C TYR A 449 -23.26 0.81 13.81
N ILE A 450 -22.66 -0.32 14.15
CA ILE A 450 -23.13 -1.27 15.15
C ILE A 450 -22.09 -1.37 16.27
N PRO A 451 -22.17 -0.53 17.31
CA PRO A 451 -21.30 -0.64 18.46
C PRO A 451 -21.62 -1.92 19.26
N TRP A 452 -20.57 -2.59 19.69
CA TRP A 452 -20.67 -3.81 20.47
C TRP A 452 -19.68 -3.83 21.64
N SER A 453 -19.91 -4.70 22.61
CA SER A 453 -19.07 -4.90 23.77
C SER A 453 -18.95 -6.40 24.08
N ILE A 454 -17.75 -6.82 24.48
CA ILE A 454 -17.44 -8.16 24.95
C ILE A 454 -16.89 -8.02 26.35
N THR A 455 -17.53 -8.65 27.33
CA THR A 455 -17.00 -8.75 28.70
C THR A 455 -16.55 -10.17 28.93
N LEU A 456 -15.25 -10.38 29.13
CA LEU A 456 -14.67 -11.69 29.38
C LEU A 456 -14.72 -12.03 30.86
N SER A 457 -15.20 -13.23 31.17
CA SER A 457 -15.14 -13.80 32.52
C SER A 457 -13.82 -14.55 32.76
N GLU A 458 -13.45 -14.75 34.02
CA GLU A 458 -12.28 -15.56 34.38
C GLU A 458 -12.39 -17.01 33.86
N GLU A 459 -13.62 -17.54 33.67
CA GLU A 459 -13.85 -18.89 33.14
C GLU A 459 -13.56 -18.98 31.64
N GLU A 460 -13.62 -17.87 30.92
CA GLU A 460 -13.31 -17.80 29.46
C GLU A 460 -11.82 -17.66 29.21
N LEU A 461 -11.06 -17.22 30.21
CA LEU A 461 -9.62 -17.11 30.20
C LEU A 461 -9.04 -18.39 30.80
N ALA A 462 -8.67 -19.35 29.96
CA ALA A 462 -8.25 -20.70 30.38
C ALA A 462 -7.00 -20.72 31.29
N PHE A 463 -6.23 -19.64 31.35
CA PHE A 463 -5.03 -19.46 32.15
C PHE A 463 -4.72 -17.98 32.38
N SER A 464 -3.90 -17.65 33.36
CA SER A 464 -3.35 -16.31 33.55
C SER A 464 -2.20 -16.09 32.59
N GLY A 465 -2.11 -14.92 31.99
CA GLY A 465 -1.02 -14.56 31.09
C GLY A 465 -1.47 -13.76 29.86
N ASN A 466 -0.72 -13.90 28.78
CA ASN A 466 -1.02 -13.23 27.51
C ASN A 466 -2.13 -13.97 26.77
N HIS A 467 -3.10 -13.21 26.29
CA HIS A 467 -4.22 -13.67 25.49
C HIS A 467 -4.33 -12.87 24.20
N ALA A 468 -4.93 -13.46 23.16
CA ALA A 468 -5.30 -12.79 21.94
C ALA A 468 -6.81 -12.95 21.71
N LEU A 469 -7.52 -11.85 21.46
CA LEU A 469 -8.92 -11.86 21.09
C LEU A 469 -9.05 -11.42 19.65
N PHE A 470 -9.77 -12.20 18.86
CA PHE A 470 -10.08 -11.96 17.45
C PHE A 470 -11.57 -11.66 17.31
N VAL A 471 -11.91 -10.75 16.41
CA VAL A 471 -13.31 -10.37 16.13
C VAL A 471 -13.55 -10.41 14.62
N ARG A 472 -14.76 -10.77 14.22
CA ARG A 472 -15.23 -10.64 12.84
C ARG A 472 -16.71 -10.30 12.78
N ALA A 473 -17.11 -9.53 11.77
CA ALA A 473 -18.51 -9.36 11.39
C ALA A 473 -18.92 -10.46 10.41
N LEU A 474 -20.16 -10.91 10.49
CA LEU A 474 -20.74 -11.88 9.58
C LEU A 474 -21.81 -11.23 8.72
N GLY A 475 -21.84 -11.58 7.42
CA GLY A 475 -22.93 -11.32 6.50
C GLY A 475 -24.06 -12.35 6.61
N ASN A 476 -25.18 -12.11 5.90
CA ASN A 476 -26.31 -13.05 5.85
C ASN A 476 -26.02 -14.32 5.03
N ASP A 477 -25.02 -14.28 4.18
CA ASP A 477 -24.56 -15.34 3.28
C ASP A 477 -23.50 -16.27 3.89
N GLY A 478 -23.01 -15.91 5.08
CA GLY A 478 -21.99 -16.66 5.81
C GLY A 478 -20.56 -16.19 5.56
N PHE A 479 -20.35 -15.19 4.69
CA PHE A 479 -19.06 -14.50 4.56
C PHE A 479 -18.77 -13.62 5.78
N HIS A 480 -17.51 -13.28 5.98
CA HIS A 480 -17.08 -12.50 7.14
C HIS A 480 -16.08 -11.39 6.77
N SER A 481 -15.96 -10.40 7.64
CA SER A 481 -14.93 -9.37 7.55
C SER A 481 -13.53 -9.95 7.79
N LEU A 482 -12.50 -9.13 7.59
CA LEU A 482 -11.19 -9.38 8.21
C LEU A 482 -11.34 -9.59 9.73
N THR A 483 -10.30 -10.16 10.34
CA THR A 483 -10.31 -10.59 11.75
C THR A 483 -9.38 -9.75 12.63
N PRO A 484 -9.66 -8.45 12.84
CA PRO A 484 -8.85 -7.63 13.74
C PRO A 484 -8.72 -8.28 15.12
N HIS A 485 -7.57 -8.11 15.73
CA HIS A 485 -7.27 -8.73 17.00
C HIS A 485 -6.60 -7.77 17.98
N VAL A 486 -6.65 -8.13 19.25
CA VAL A 486 -5.95 -7.41 20.32
C VAL A 486 -5.29 -8.40 21.27
N HIS A 487 -4.08 -8.08 21.70
CA HIS A 487 -3.38 -8.79 22.76
C HIS A 487 -3.63 -8.11 24.12
N PHE A 488 -3.84 -8.89 25.15
CA PHE A 488 -4.02 -8.40 26.51
C PHE A 488 -3.49 -9.40 27.55
N VAL A 489 -3.27 -8.92 28.77
CA VAL A 489 -2.83 -9.76 29.89
C VAL A 489 -3.98 -9.90 30.89
N ALA A 490 -4.30 -11.12 31.31
CA ALA A 490 -5.39 -11.38 32.26
C ALA A 490 -5.08 -11.02 33.71
N ASP A 491 -3.80 -10.95 34.10
CA ASP A 491 -3.38 -10.56 35.47
C ASP A 491 -2.46 -9.35 35.43
N GLY A 492 -2.92 -8.22 35.96
CA GLY A 492 -2.13 -7.01 36.21
C GLY A 492 -1.48 -6.42 34.95
N PHE A 493 -1.90 -5.41 34.58
CA PHE A 493 -2.12 -4.68 33.41
C PHE A 493 -0.97 -3.88 32.82
N THR A 494 -0.60 -4.14 31.62
CA THR A 494 -0.28 -3.11 30.63
C THR A 494 -0.78 -3.57 29.26
N PRO A 495 -1.67 -2.85 28.58
CA PRO A 495 -1.94 -3.16 27.18
C PRO A 495 -0.64 -2.95 26.41
N GLU A 496 -0.17 -3.98 25.70
CA GLU A 496 0.79 -3.72 24.65
C GLU A 496 0.15 -2.78 23.65
N SER A 497 0.84 -1.69 23.35
CA SER A 497 0.33 -0.56 22.64
C SER A 497 0.21 -0.81 21.14
N SER A 498 -0.68 -1.69 20.73
CA SER A 498 -1.31 -1.60 19.41
C SER A 498 -2.56 -0.71 19.46
N ALA A 499 -2.74 0.04 20.55
CA ALA A 499 -3.83 0.98 20.67
C ALA A 499 -3.63 2.09 19.64
N ARG A 500 -4.32 1.93 18.52
CA ARG A 500 -4.64 3.05 17.64
C ARG A 500 -5.17 4.17 18.53
N ASP A 501 -4.69 5.38 18.35
CA ASP A 501 -5.24 6.53 19.07
C ASP A 501 -6.63 6.83 18.49
N LEU A 502 -7.65 6.28 19.13
CA LEU A 502 -9.03 6.23 18.64
C LEU A 502 -9.89 7.38 19.20
N LEU A 503 -9.28 8.37 19.85
CA LEU A 503 -10.01 9.50 20.40
C LEU A 503 -10.94 10.19 19.37
N PRO A 504 -10.48 10.46 18.14
CA PRO A 504 -11.34 11.03 17.10
C PRO A 504 -12.54 10.16 16.77
N LEU A 505 -12.34 8.85 16.75
CA LEU A 505 -13.34 7.85 16.42
C LEU A 505 -14.44 7.71 17.47
N ILE A 506 -14.07 7.73 18.75
CA ILE A 506 -15.03 7.71 19.85
C ILE A 506 -15.92 8.97 19.77
N LEU A 507 -15.34 10.11 19.39
CA LEU A 507 -16.09 11.35 19.17
C LEU A 507 -17.05 11.25 17.97
N ALA A 508 -16.59 10.67 16.86
CA ALA A 508 -17.41 10.45 15.66
C ALA A 508 -18.57 9.50 15.94
N LEU A 509 -18.33 8.40 16.66
CA LEU A 509 -19.37 7.46 17.12
C LEU A 509 -20.40 8.14 18.02
N ALA A 510 -19.94 8.99 18.94
CA ALA A 510 -20.83 9.73 19.83
C ALA A 510 -21.76 10.68 19.06
N VAL A 511 -21.25 11.30 17.98
CA VAL A 511 -22.05 12.16 17.09
C VAL A 511 -23.02 11.32 16.25
N ALA A 512 -22.56 10.22 15.67
CA ALA A 512 -23.39 9.34 14.84
C ALA A 512 -24.55 8.68 15.61
N LEU A 513 -24.34 8.38 16.89
CA LEU A 513 -25.36 7.78 17.76
C LEU A 513 -26.28 8.79 18.44
N GLY A 514 -26.13 10.11 18.15
CA GLY A 514 -26.96 11.17 18.74
C GLY A 514 -26.77 11.35 20.25
N GLY A 515 -25.72 10.80 20.82
CA GLY A 515 -25.38 10.87 22.24
C GLY A 515 -24.34 11.93 22.55
N THR A 516 -24.63 12.82 23.50
CA THR A 516 -23.61 13.69 24.10
C THR A 516 -22.77 12.85 25.07
N VAL A 517 -21.65 12.33 24.62
CA VAL A 517 -20.65 11.76 25.54
C VAL A 517 -19.92 12.94 26.20
N ALA A 518 -19.88 12.94 27.51
CA ALA A 518 -19.12 13.94 28.26
C ALA A 518 -17.61 13.70 28.02
N VAL A 519 -17.06 14.44 27.07
CA VAL A 519 -15.65 14.48 26.68
C VAL A 519 -14.70 14.89 27.80
N VAL A 520 -15.26 15.25 28.96
CA VAL A 520 -14.53 15.90 30.05
C VAL A 520 -13.53 14.98 30.76
N ALA A 521 -13.75 13.68 30.77
CA ALA A 521 -12.89 12.77 31.53
C ALA A 521 -11.53 12.46 30.84
N TRP A 522 -11.41 12.67 29.55
CA TRP A 522 -10.25 12.21 28.78
C TRP A 522 -9.18 13.28 28.52
N ARG A 523 -9.55 14.55 28.54
CA ARG A 523 -8.57 15.66 28.41
C ARG A 523 -7.57 15.76 29.57
N GLY A 524 -7.80 15.05 30.67
CA GLY A 524 -6.92 15.07 31.84
C GLY A 524 -5.64 14.21 31.71
N GLY A 525 -5.60 13.24 30.82
CA GLY A 525 -4.47 12.31 30.70
C GLY A 525 -3.34 12.79 29.80
N TYR A 526 -3.62 13.67 28.86
CA TYR A 526 -2.61 14.13 27.88
C TYR A 526 -1.82 15.38 28.30
N LEU A 527 -2.11 15.96 29.45
CA LEU A 527 -1.52 17.27 29.84
C LEU A 527 -0.47 17.18 30.95
N THR A 528 0.07 16.02 31.30
CA THR A 528 1.13 15.96 32.32
C THR A 528 2.24 15.00 31.94
N ALA A 529 3.12 15.43 31.06
CA ALA A 529 4.52 15.10 31.20
C ALA A 529 5.28 16.44 31.29
N PRO A 530 5.69 16.89 32.47
CA PRO A 530 6.67 17.95 32.55
C PRO A 530 8.01 17.37 32.09
N ARG A 531 8.60 18.00 31.12
CA ARG A 531 10.03 17.87 30.84
C ARG A 531 10.75 18.60 31.97
N ASP A 532 11.55 17.88 32.68
CA ASP A 532 12.79 18.37 33.30
C ASP A 532 13.96 17.61 32.70
#